data_fc237f6e469367bf44a700db847d92c0
#
_entry.id   fc237f6e469367bf44a700db847d92c0
#
_cell.length_a   1.000
_cell.length_b   1.000
_cell.length_c   1.000
_cell.angle_alpha   90.00
_cell.angle_beta   90.00
_cell.angle_gamma   90.00
#
_symmetry.space_group_name_H-M   'P 1'
#
loop_
_entity.id
_entity.type
_entity.pdbx_description
1 polymer ?
#
loop_
_entity_poly.entity_id
_entity_poly.type
_entity_poly.pdbx_seq_one_letter_code
_entity_poly.pdbx_strand_id
1 'polypeptide(L)'
;MFKLKAEALVVACVFSLSVLSGCTPVAEEASTFARVYTPRGLGMQVADSLSSSSSESESSQSSSEESKEEPPAPAPEQPITGKVTEDPKFKPTEEDKKEDPQRRPGGDENGSGGTITVPGTPDDPSGSDSSSSSSSSSSSSSSSSSSSDSSSSSVLTPNPPQNGWYEWNGKTYCYVNGKKLTGWQNINNVSYWFNANGELSSKAGIDVSQWNGKIDWAKVKADGIEFAFIRAGVRGCVTGKIVYDERFVENVKGATENGIEVGVYFFSQATTAEEGKQEAEWTLNAIEGLNVTGPVVIDSEYVGWNPDAGDTEPRGNKLSTATRTETVVAFCNAVKSQGRKPMIYASQSWFENQLDLSKLTGIEKWLARWAATVSWSQPFSVWQSCSDGKVDGISGNVDRNAWKIVS
;
A
#
# COMPACT_ATOMS: atom_id res chain seq x y z
N MET A 1 -43.49 32.93 -22.45
CA MET A 1 -43.20 32.42 -23.81
C MET A 1 -41.86 32.98 -24.25
N PHE A 2 -40.84 32.17 -24.28
CA PHE A 2 -39.74 32.04 -25.23
C PHE A 2 -38.65 31.19 -24.56
N LYS A 3 -38.52 29.98 -25.07
CA LYS A 3 -37.42 29.04 -24.75
C LYS A 3 -36.25 29.43 -25.64
N LEU A 4 -35.06 29.60 -25.10
CA LEU A 4 -33.81 29.53 -25.86
C LEU A 4 -33.05 28.25 -25.48
N LYS A 5 -32.82 27.43 -26.49
CA LYS A 5 -31.88 26.30 -26.47
C LYS A 5 -30.47 26.86 -26.70
N ALA A 6 -29.50 26.39 -25.89
CA ALA A 6 -28.08 26.55 -26.18
C ALA A 6 -27.55 25.24 -26.81
N GLU A 7 -27.04 25.35 -28.02
CA GLU A 7 -26.38 24.29 -28.77
C GLU A 7 -24.88 24.31 -28.43
N ALA A 8 -24.31 23.13 -28.18
CA ALA A 8 -22.89 22.95 -27.94
C ALA A 8 -22.16 22.82 -29.28
N LEU A 9 -21.12 23.63 -29.48
CA LEU A 9 -20.24 23.61 -30.65
C LEU A 9 -19.04 22.68 -30.33
N VAL A 10 -18.95 21.56 -31.06
CA VAL A 10 -17.79 20.69 -31.08
C VAL A 10 -16.84 21.15 -32.17
N VAL A 11 -15.63 21.56 -31.80
CA VAL A 11 -14.55 21.85 -32.77
C VAL A 11 -13.58 20.69 -32.77
N ALA A 12 -13.56 19.95 -33.85
CA ALA A 12 -12.55 18.92 -34.14
C ALA A 12 -11.39 19.57 -34.91
N CYS A 13 -10.19 19.52 -34.35
CA CYS A 13 -8.97 19.87 -35.08
C CYS A 13 -8.25 18.58 -35.51
N VAL A 14 -8.22 18.37 -36.82
CA VAL A 14 -7.40 17.39 -37.51
C VAL A 14 -6.04 18.04 -37.80
N PHE A 15 -4.94 17.44 -37.39
CA PHE A 15 -3.61 17.79 -37.87
C PHE A 15 -2.92 16.60 -38.54
N SER A 16 -2.48 16.91 -39.74
CA SER A 16 -1.82 16.03 -40.72
C SER A 16 -0.37 15.71 -40.33
N LEU A 17 0.06 14.49 -40.68
CA LEU A 17 1.47 14.05 -40.63
C LEU A 17 2.35 14.87 -41.59
N SER A 18 3.57 15.20 -41.11
CA SER A 18 4.74 15.39 -41.98
C SER A 18 5.97 14.78 -41.31
N VAL A 19 6.57 13.83 -41.99
CA VAL A 19 7.81 13.13 -41.63
C VAL A 19 8.99 14.04 -41.95
N LEU A 20 9.92 14.28 -40.98
CA LEU A 20 11.31 14.57 -41.29
C LEU A 20 12.22 14.10 -40.16
N SER A 21 13.26 13.41 -40.59
CA SER A 21 14.37 12.81 -39.89
C SER A 21 15.26 13.83 -39.14
N GLY A 22 15.69 13.52 -37.89
CA GLY A 22 16.76 14.25 -37.26
C GLY A 22 16.98 13.81 -35.80
N CYS A 23 18.10 13.13 -35.55
CA CYS A 23 18.57 12.73 -34.22
C CYS A 23 18.87 13.92 -33.32
N THR A 24 18.30 13.93 -32.11
CA THR A 24 18.87 14.65 -30.94
C THR A 24 18.32 14.05 -29.64
N PRO A 25 18.96 14.28 -28.49
CA PRO A 25 18.89 13.39 -27.34
C PRO A 25 17.57 13.54 -26.56
N VAL A 26 17.15 12.42 -25.98
CA VAL A 26 15.96 12.29 -25.15
C VAL A 26 16.12 13.13 -23.91
N ALA A 27 15.36 14.23 -23.83
CA ALA A 27 15.09 14.90 -22.58
C ALA A 27 13.99 14.13 -21.84
N GLU A 28 14.23 13.86 -20.61
CA GLU A 28 13.37 13.23 -19.63
C GLU A 28 12.11 14.09 -19.42
N GLU A 29 11.00 13.73 -20.05
CA GLU A 29 9.72 14.34 -19.69
C GLU A 29 9.15 13.61 -18.47
N ALA A 30 9.35 14.26 -17.31
CA ALA A 30 8.57 13.99 -16.12
C ALA A 30 7.12 14.44 -16.38
N SER A 31 6.22 13.52 -16.70
CA SER A 31 4.81 13.82 -16.75
C SER A 31 4.27 13.96 -15.33
N THR A 32 4.20 15.20 -14.89
CA THR A 32 3.54 15.66 -13.68
C THR A 32 2.02 15.53 -13.83
N PHE A 33 1.42 14.47 -13.31
CA PHE A 33 0.01 14.50 -12.93
C PHE A 33 -0.09 14.81 -11.44
N ALA A 34 0.28 16.04 -11.08
CA ALA A 34 -0.15 16.63 -9.83
C ALA A 34 -1.40 17.46 -10.12
N ARG A 35 -2.59 16.93 -9.80
CA ARG A 35 -3.73 17.81 -9.56
C ARG A 35 -3.51 18.52 -8.24
N VAL A 36 -2.93 19.71 -8.33
CA VAL A 36 -2.84 20.63 -7.21
C VAL A 36 -4.25 21.12 -6.89
N TYR A 37 -4.78 20.69 -5.77
CA TYR A 37 -5.92 21.32 -5.14
C TYR A 37 -5.43 22.64 -4.52
N THR A 38 -5.72 23.76 -5.14
CA THR A 38 -5.52 25.08 -4.56
C THR A 38 -6.71 25.44 -3.68
N PRO A 39 -6.53 25.70 -2.39
CA PRO A 39 -7.56 26.33 -1.57
C PRO A 39 -7.73 27.78 -2.04
N ARG A 40 -8.98 28.19 -2.30
CA ARG A 40 -9.31 29.57 -2.57
C ARG A 40 -9.05 30.43 -1.32
N GLY A 41 -8.29 31.44 -1.57
CA GLY A 41 -7.92 32.64 -0.91
C GLY A 41 -8.55 33.07 0.42
N LEU A 42 -7.67 33.37 1.35
CA LEU A 42 -7.84 34.47 2.29
C LEU A 42 -6.62 35.37 2.11
N GLY A 43 -6.88 36.56 1.62
CA GLY A 43 -5.88 37.58 1.45
C GLY A 43 -5.35 38.04 2.80
N MET A 44 -4.04 37.97 2.98
CA MET A 44 -3.33 38.71 4.00
C MET A 44 -2.62 39.88 3.34
N GLN A 45 -3.06 41.08 3.70
CA GLN A 45 -2.28 42.28 3.45
C GLN A 45 -1.10 42.35 4.39
N VAL A 46 0.09 42.49 3.83
CA VAL A 46 1.29 42.84 4.54
C VAL A 46 1.28 44.37 4.73
N ALA A 47 1.39 44.84 5.97
CA ALA A 47 1.74 46.22 6.27
C ALA A 47 2.98 46.20 7.17
N ASP A 48 4.09 46.62 6.59
CA ASP A 48 5.26 47.10 7.31
C ASP A 48 4.95 48.36 8.11
N SER A 49 5.41 48.46 9.33
CA SER A 49 6.04 49.70 9.82
C SER A 49 6.67 49.52 11.20
N LEU A 50 7.79 50.11 11.27
CA LEU A 50 8.78 50.22 12.34
C LEU A 50 8.37 51.12 13.51
N SER A 51 8.96 50.82 14.66
CA SER A 51 9.59 51.68 15.64
C SER A 51 8.83 52.25 16.83
N SER A 52 9.40 51.95 17.95
CA SER A 52 9.85 52.80 19.11
C SER A 52 8.86 53.19 20.21
N SER A 53 9.27 52.74 21.36
CA SER A 53 9.48 53.43 22.66
C SER A 53 8.30 53.89 23.54
N SER A 54 8.34 53.34 24.71
CA SER A 54 8.29 53.97 26.05
C SER A 54 6.95 54.36 26.71
N SER A 55 6.92 53.93 27.95
CA SER A 55 6.42 54.50 29.18
C SER A 55 4.99 54.18 29.64
N GLU A 56 5.00 53.46 30.72
CA GLU A 56 4.23 53.50 31.95
C GLU A 56 2.92 54.32 32.02
N SER A 57 1.85 53.65 32.44
CA SER A 57 1.05 54.05 33.60
C SER A 57 0.05 52.97 33.99
N GLU A 58 0.03 52.65 35.28
CA GLU A 58 -0.91 51.77 35.98
C GLU A 58 -2.35 52.33 35.90
N SER A 59 -3.33 51.44 35.67
CA SER A 59 -4.64 51.59 36.27
C SER A 59 -5.30 50.23 36.42
N SER A 60 -5.54 49.89 37.67
CA SER A 60 -6.29 48.74 38.15
C SER A 60 -7.75 48.78 37.65
N GLN A 61 -8.18 47.72 36.94
CA GLN A 61 -9.59 47.35 36.90
C GLN A 61 -9.72 45.82 36.99
N SER A 62 -10.42 45.41 38.04
CA SER A 62 -10.87 44.04 38.30
C SER A 62 -11.80 43.58 37.20
N SER A 63 -11.40 42.53 36.48
CA SER A 63 -12.29 41.72 35.67
C SER A 63 -12.32 40.30 36.22
N SER A 64 -13.52 39.88 36.57
CA SER A 64 -13.89 38.52 36.98
C SER A 64 -13.41 37.50 35.95
N GLU A 65 -12.49 36.64 36.37
CA GLU A 65 -12.11 35.42 35.62
C GLU A 65 -13.30 34.46 35.64
N GLU A 66 -13.95 34.34 34.50
CA GLU A 66 -14.84 33.23 34.22
C GLU A 66 -13.94 32.00 33.95
N SER A 67 -13.80 31.15 34.97
CA SER A 67 -13.08 29.89 34.86
C SER A 67 -13.82 29.00 33.82
N LYS A 68 -13.26 28.89 32.61
CA LYS A 68 -13.64 27.82 31.68
C LYS A 68 -13.19 26.52 32.31
N GLU A 69 -14.12 25.76 32.84
CA GLU A 69 -13.92 24.37 33.22
C GLU A 69 -13.44 23.60 32.00
N GLU A 70 -12.21 23.10 32.04
CA GLU A 70 -11.67 22.16 31.09
C GLU A 70 -12.55 20.90 31.18
N PRO A 71 -13.01 20.32 30.06
CA PRO A 71 -13.82 19.12 30.12
C PRO A 71 -13.04 18.03 30.86
N PRO A 72 -13.69 17.24 31.72
CA PRO A 72 -13.01 16.22 32.51
C PRO A 72 -12.28 15.25 31.58
N ALA A 73 -11.03 14.94 31.93
CA ALA A 73 -10.23 13.95 31.27
C ALA A 73 -11.06 12.65 31.10
N PRO A 74 -11.05 11.99 29.94
CA PRO A 74 -11.78 10.75 29.76
C PRO A 74 -11.34 9.75 30.84
N ALA A 75 -12.33 9.10 31.45
CA ALA A 75 -12.07 8.09 32.48
C ALA A 75 -11.11 7.03 31.91
N PRO A 76 -10.16 6.52 32.72
CA PRO A 76 -9.26 5.46 32.26
C PRO A 76 -10.10 4.27 31.78
N GLU A 77 -9.91 3.90 30.52
CA GLU A 77 -10.64 2.78 29.95
C GLU A 77 -10.27 1.49 30.68
N GLN A 78 -11.28 0.69 30.97
CA GLN A 78 -11.12 -0.61 31.61
C GLN A 78 -10.28 -1.52 30.72
N PRO A 79 -9.39 -2.34 31.31
CA PRO A 79 -8.63 -3.33 30.52
C PRO A 79 -9.55 -4.20 29.67
N ILE A 80 -9.14 -4.46 28.44
CA ILE A 80 -9.88 -5.34 27.53
C ILE A 80 -9.90 -6.74 28.15
N THR A 81 -11.08 -7.23 28.55
CA THR A 81 -11.28 -8.58 29.11
C THR A 81 -11.98 -9.45 28.08
N GLY A 82 -11.38 -10.62 27.77
CA GLY A 82 -11.87 -11.52 26.73
C GLY A 82 -11.40 -11.15 25.31
N LYS A 83 -11.76 -11.95 24.32
CA LYS A 83 -11.39 -11.71 22.93
C LYS A 83 -12.28 -10.64 22.30
N VAL A 84 -11.66 -9.61 21.73
CA VAL A 84 -12.38 -8.50 21.06
C VAL A 84 -13.21 -8.97 19.87
N THR A 85 -12.81 -10.02 19.17
CA THR A 85 -13.54 -10.61 18.04
C THR A 85 -14.78 -11.40 18.46
N GLU A 86 -14.92 -11.69 19.75
CA GLU A 86 -16.09 -12.36 20.33
C GLU A 86 -16.99 -11.40 21.13
N ASP A 87 -16.50 -10.20 21.44
CA ASP A 87 -17.22 -9.18 22.20
C ASP A 87 -18.24 -8.44 21.31
N PRO A 88 -19.56 -8.53 21.60
CA PRO A 88 -20.59 -7.89 20.78
C PRO A 88 -20.42 -6.37 20.59
N LYS A 89 -19.76 -5.67 21.54
CA LYS A 89 -19.55 -4.22 21.43
C LYS A 89 -18.66 -3.81 20.26
N PHE A 90 -17.76 -4.72 19.81
CA PHE A 90 -16.88 -4.48 18.66
C PHE A 90 -17.43 -5.05 17.36
N LYS A 91 -18.56 -5.77 17.40
CA LYS A 91 -19.18 -6.27 16.18
C LYS A 91 -19.68 -5.09 15.34
N PRO A 92 -19.33 -5.00 14.04
CA PRO A 92 -19.80 -3.91 13.19
C PRO A 92 -21.31 -4.02 12.95
N THR A 93 -21.97 -2.89 13.06
CA THR A 93 -23.36 -2.71 12.62
C THR A 93 -23.39 -2.20 11.18
N GLU A 94 -24.55 -2.12 10.55
CA GLU A 94 -24.67 -1.51 9.22
C GLU A 94 -24.29 -0.02 9.22
N GLU A 95 -24.45 0.67 10.35
CA GLU A 95 -23.98 2.06 10.52
C GLU A 95 -22.47 2.12 10.60
N ASP A 96 -21.83 1.25 11.39
CA ASP A 96 -20.38 1.16 11.49
C ASP A 96 -19.73 0.87 10.13
N LYS A 97 -20.38 0.05 9.29
CA LYS A 97 -19.91 -0.26 7.94
C LYS A 97 -19.95 0.95 7.00
N LYS A 98 -20.80 1.94 7.24
CA LYS A 98 -20.79 3.21 6.48
C LYS A 98 -19.63 4.11 6.88
N GLU A 99 -19.15 3.97 8.11
CA GLU A 99 -17.98 4.67 8.62
C GLU A 99 -16.66 3.94 8.35
N ASP A 100 -16.70 2.76 7.74
CA ASP A 100 -15.50 2.03 7.35
C ASP A 100 -14.75 2.83 6.30
N PRO A 101 -13.50 3.26 6.58
CA PRO A 101 -12.71 4.08 5.67
C PRO A 101 -12.54 3.48 4.28
N GLN A 102 -12.33 2.18 4.16
CA GLN A 102 -12.16 1.49 2.87
C GLN A 102 -13.42 1.44 2.00
N ARG A 103 -14.59 1.70 2.57
CA ARG A 103 -15.84 1.77 1.81
C ARG A 103 -16.08 3.13 1.18
N ARG A 104 -15.40 4.19 1.61
CA ARG A 104 -15.64 5.55 1.15
C ARG A 104 -15.01 5.81 -0.20
N PRO A 105 -15.74 6.49 -1.15
CA PRO A 105 -15.16 6.83 -2.44
C PRO A 105 -13.96 7.76 -2.27
N GLY A 106 -12.83 7.43 -2.91
CA GLY A 106 -11.62 8.24 -2.94
C GLY A 106 -10.58 7.91 -1.86
N GLY A 107 -10.77 6.85 -1.07
CA GLY A 107 -9.73 6.29 -0.21
C GLY A 107 -8.60 5.68 -1.05
N ASP A 108 -8.96 4.82 -1.98
CA ASP A 108 -8.01 4.27 -2.94
C ASP A 108 -8.19 4.98 -4.27
N GLU A 109 -7.28 5.86 -4.64
CA GLU A 109 -7.25 6.32 -6.02
C GLU A 109 -7.04 5.10 -6.91
N ASN A 110 -8.02 4.79 -7.77
CA ASN A 110 -7.98 3.75 -8.81
C ASN A 110 -6.74 3.96 -9.69
N GLY A 111 -5.59 3.52 -9.22
CA GLY A 111 -4.34 3.59 -9.92
C GLY A 111 -3.97 2.21 -10.42
N SER A 112 -4.22 1.94 -11.69
CA SER A 112 -3.46 0.92 -12.39
C SER A 112 -2.00 1.34 -12.34
N GLY A 113 -1.18 0.62 -11.57
CA GLY A 113 0.24 0.88 -11.47
C GLY A 113 0.89 0.73 -12.83
N GLY A 114 1.74 1.68 -13.21
CA GLY A 114 2.59 1.48 -14.39
C GLY A 114 3.33 0.14 -14.25
N THR A 115 3.32 -0.68 -15.29
CA THR A 115 3.98 -1.99 -15.31
C THR A 115 5.01 -2.05 -16.42
N ILE A 116 6.06 -2.86 -16.23
CA ILE A 116 6.99 -3.21 -17.30
C ILE A 116 6.43 -4.42 -18.04
N THR A 117 6.20 -4.29 -19.34
CA THR A 117 5.92 -5.45 -20.20
C THR A 117 7.22 -6.05 -20.65
N VAL A 118 7.45 -7.33 -20.33
CA VAL A 118 8.63 -8.07 -20.79
C VAL A 118 8.24 -8.89 -22.01
N PRO A 119 8.71 -8.55 -23.23
CA PRO A 119 8.36 -9.29 -24.44
C PRO A 119 8.78 -10.77 -24.35
N GLY A 120 7.85 -11.66 -24.68
CA GLY A 120 8.12 -13.11 -24.76
C GLY A 120 8.08 -13.85 -23.42
N THR A 121 7.63 -13.22 -22.33
CA THR A 121 7.26 -13.97 -21.13
C THR A 121 5.88 -14.58 -21.34
N PRO A 122 5.69 -15.89 -21.14
CA PRO A 122 4.35 -16.41 -20.82
C PRO A 122 3.85 -15.68 -19.56
N ASP A 123 2.57 -15.41 -19.51
CA ASP A 123 1.92 -14.87 -18.34
C ASP A 123 2.38 -15.67 -17.12
N ASP A 124 2.70 -14.97 -16.01
CA ASP A 124 3.11 -15.38 -14.67
C ASP A 124 3.36 -16.90 -14.48
N PRO A 125 4.50 -17.37 -13.93
CA PRO A 125 4.78 -18.79 -13.69
C PRO A 125 3.77 -19.50 -12.77
N SER A 126 2.78 -18.80 -12.21
CA SER A 126 1.67 -19.34 -11.43
C SER A 126 0.45 -19.78 -12.25
N GLY A 127 0.42 -19.56 -13.57
CA GLY A 127 -0.67 -19.98 -14.44
C GLY A 127 -0.46 -21.38 -15.04
N SER A 128 -1.07 -22.41 -14.46
CA SER A 128 -1.10 -23.74 -15.03
C SER A 128 -2.11 -23.83 -16.16
N ASP A 129 -1.69 -23.65 -17.40
CA ASP A 129 -2.46 -24.08 -18.57
C ASP A 129 -2.05 -25.49 -19.01
N SER A 130 -2.92 -26.43 -18.68
CA SER A 130 -2.90 -27.76 -19.24
C SER A 130 -3.54 -27.75 -20.64
N SER A 131 -2.75 -27.62 -21.68
CA SER A 131 -3.16 -27.97 -23.04
C SER A 131 -2.16 -28.92 -23.68
N SER A 132 -2.63 -30.15 -23.77
CA SER A 132 -2.02 -31.20 -24.54
C SER A 132 -1.95 -30.85 -26.05
N SER A 133 -0.80 -30.89 -26.64
CA SER A 133 -0.69 -31.09 -28.11
C SER A 133 0.54 -31.92 -28.47
N SER A 134 0.19 -32.94 -29.14
CA SER A 134 0.89 -34.03 -29.81
C SER A 134 2.19 -33.69 -30.52
N SER A 135 3.09 -34.64 -30.35
CA SER A 135 4.30 -34.96 -31.07
C SER A 135 4.22 -34.90 -32.60
N SER A 136 5.24 -34.35 -33.22
CA SER A 136 5.71 -34.86 -34.51
C SER A 136 7.24 -34.86 -34.55
N SER A 137 7.75 -36.06 -34.59
CA SER A 137 9.13 -36.42 -34.83
C SER A 137 9.55 -36.13 -36.27
N SER A 138 10.70 -35.53 -36.46
CA SER A 138 11.45 -35.71 -37.71
C SER A 138 12.93 -35.92 -37.40
N SER A 139 13.33 -37.14 -37.67
CA SER A 139 14.69 -37.62 -37.68
C SER A 139 15.44 -37.13 -38.93
N SER A 140 16.65 -36.63 -38.74
CA SER A 140 17.66 -36.65 -39.80
C SER A 140 19.04 -36.97 -39.21
N SER A 141 19.52 -38.10 -39.68
CA SER A 141 20.85 -38.65 -39.46
C SER A 141 21.90 -37.94 -40.33
N SER A 142 23.07 -37.66 -39.79
CA SER A 142 24.34 -37.84 -40.53
C SER A 142 25.58 -37.71 -39.63
N SER A 143 26.26 -38.80 -39.55
CA SER A 143 27.70 -39.06 -39.79
C SER A 143 28.75 -38.43 -38.89
N SER A 144 29.40 -39.37 -38.25
CA SER A 144 30.60 -39.35 -37.44
C SER A 144 31.83 -38.74 -38.12
N SER A 145 32.58 -37.97 -37.35
CA SER A 145 34.04 -37.93 -37.45
C SER A 145 34.62 -37.75 -36.03
N SER A 146 35.40 -38.77 -35.65
CA SER A 146 36.15 -38.86 -34.42
C SER A 146 37.37 -37.95 -34.44
N SER A 147 37.48 -37.05 -33.47
CA SER A 147 38.76 -36.52 -33.03
C SER A 147 38.72 -36.43 -31.50
N SER A 148 39.67 -37.16 -30.90
CA SER A 148 39.94 -37.20 -29.47
C SER A 148 40.56 -35.88 -29.04
N ASP A 149 39.87 -35.15 -28.20
CA ASP A 149 40.46 -34.09 -27.40
C ASP A 149 39.97 -34.11 -25.95
N SER A 150 40.93 -33.93 -25.07
CA SER A 150 40.83 -33.99 -23.63
C SER A 150 39.73 -33.10 -23.06
N SER A 151 38.73 -33.73 -22.50
CA SER A 151 37.57 -33.07 -21.90
C SER A 151 37.92 -32.39 -20.58
N SER A 152 38.19 -31.11 -20.62
CA SER A 152 37.80 -30.23 -19.53
C SER A 152 36.26 -30.04 -19.63
N SER A 153 35.54 -30.63 -18.71
CA SER A 153 34.10 -30.45 -18.61
C SER A 153 33.79 -28.98 -18.27
N SER A 154 33.71 -28.15 -19.30
CA SER A 154 33.09 -26.86 -19.22
C SER A 154 31.59 -27.11 -19.06
N VAL A 155 31.06 -26.96 -17.85
CA VAL A 155 29.63 -26.86 -17.60
C VAL A 155 29.13 -25.71 -18.49
N LEU A 156 28.43 -26.06 -19.56
CA LEU A 156 27.82 -25.07 -20.46
C LEU A 156 26.80 -24.31 -19.63
N THR A 157 27.16 -23.12 -19.19
CA THR A 157 26.19 -22.19 -18.61
C THR A 157 25.20 -21.84 -19.71
N PRO A 158 23.90 -22.16 -19.57
CA PRO A 158 22.93 -21.76 -20.57
C PRO A 158 22.99 -20.24 -20.74
N ASN A 159 22.97 -19.80 -22.00
CA ASN A 159 23.00 -18.36 -22.27
C ASN A 159 21.71 -17.71 -21.76
N PRO A 160 21.77 -16.65 -20.93
CA PRO A 160 20.58 -15.99 -20.46
C PRO A 160 19.76 -15.40 -21.64
N PRO A 161 18.42 -15.33 -21.51
CA PRO A 161 17.57 -14.79 -22.56
C PRO A 161 17.79 -13.28 -22.75
N GLN A 162 17.41 -12.74 -23.92
CA GLN A 162 17.35 -11.30 -24.13
C GLN A 162 16.23 -10.67 -23.30
N ASN A 163 15.08 -11.36 -23.18
CA ASN A 163 13.94 -10.93 -22.37
C ASN A 163 13.33 -12.16 -21.70
N GLY A 164 12.77 -11.96 -20.50
CA GLY A 164 12.00 -12.98 -19.78
C GLY A 164 12.69 -13.49 -18.52
N TRP A 165 12.00 -14.43 -17.92
CA TRP A 165 12.44 -15.10 -16.70
C TRP A 165 13.52 -16.13 -16.98
N TYR A 166 14.44 -16.30 -16.05
CA TYR A 166 15.57 -17.21 -16.18
C TYR A 166 15.94 -17.81 -14.82
N GLU A 167 15.98 -19.13 -14.76
CA GLU A 167 16.42 -19.86 -13.58
C GLU A 167 17.82 -20.39 -13.76
N TRP A 168 18.68 -20.14 -12.78
CA TRP A 168 20.06 -20.63 -12.77
C TRP A 168 20.54 -20.87 -11.36
N ASN A 169 21.06 -22.08 -11.09
CA ASN A 169 21.55 -22.53 -9.79
C ASN A 169 20.55 -22.31 -8.64
N GLY A 170 19.27 -22.59 -8.88
CA GLY A 170 18.20 -22.42 -7.90
C GLY A 170 17.86 -20.95 -7.59
N LYS A 171 18.26 -20.02 -8.44
CA LYS A 171 17.97 -18.58 -8.34
C LYS A 171 17.20 -18.14 -9.57
N THR A 172 16.26 -17.22 -9.36
CA THR A 172 15.39 -16.66 -10.40
C THR A 172 15.84 -15.25 -10.76
N TYR A 173 15.87 -14.95 -12.03
CA TYR A 173 16.25 -13.67 -12.63
C TYR A 173 15.21 -13.25 -13.66
N CYS A 174 15.10 -11.94 -13.93
CA CYS A 174 14.34 -11.43 -15.06
C CYS A 174 15.25 -10.54 -15.91
N TYR A 175 15.18 -10.71 -17.23
CA TYR A 175 15.97 -9.96 -18.21
C TYR A 175 15.08 -9.09 -19.07
N VAL A 176 15.56 -7.88 -19.37
CA VAL A 176 14.99 -6.95 -20.35
C VAL A 176 16.14 -6.42 -21.22
N ASN A 177 16.05 -6.63 -22.51
CA ASN A 177 17.09 -6.24 -23.48
C ASN A 177 18.50 -6.77 -23.10
N GLY A 178 18.58 -8.02 -22.66
CA GLY A 178 19.80 -8.70 -22.26
C GLY A 178 20.39 -8.23 -20.92
N LYS A 179 19.69 -7.38 -20.17
CA LYS A 179 20.13 -6.90 -18.85
C LYS A 179 19.25 -7.47 -17.75
N LYS A 180 19.88 -7.93 -16.66
CA LYS A 180 19.17 -8.34 -15.45
C LYS A 180 18.45 -7.14 -14.84
N LEU A 181 17.21 -7.34 -14.45
CA LEU A 181 16.51 -6.39 -13.57
C LEU A 181 17.13 -6.40 -12.18
N THR A 182 17.13 -5.24 -11.53
CA THR A 182 17.55 -5.05 -10.13
C THR A 182 16.61 -4.05 -9.45
N GLY A 183 16.56 -4.08 -8.12
CA GLY A 183 15.68 -3.19 -7.36
C GLY A 183 14.20 -3.59 -7.46
N TRP A 184 13.33 -2.67 -7.13
CA TRP A 184 11.89 -2.84 -7.20
C TRP A 184 11.38 -2.73 -8.64
N GLN A 185 10.59 -3.70 -9.07
CA GLN A 185 10.01 -3.78 -10.42
C GLN A 185 8.55 -4.23 -10.32
N ASN A 186 7.68 -3.63 -11.12
CA ASN A 186 6.32 -4.12 -11.36
C ASN A 186 6.27 -4.71 -12.77
N ILE A 187 6.13 -6.03 -12.86
CA ILE A 187 6.12 -6.79 -14.11
C ILE A 187 4.74 -7.42 -14.25
N ASN A 188 3.98 -7.06 -15.27
CA ASN A 188 2.61 -7.55 -15.51
C ASN A 188 1.68 -7.39 -14.28
N ASN A 189 1.73 -6.23 -13.63
CA ASN A 189 0.97 -5.90 -12.41
C ASN A 189 1.33 -6.75 -11.17
N VAL A 190 2.48 -7.41 -11.17
CA VAL A 190 3.04 -8.08 -9.99
C VAL A 190 4.35 -7.40 -9.60
N SER A 191 4.47 -7.01 -8.35
CA SER A 191 5.69 -6.39 -7.83
C SER A 191 6.73 -7.41 -7.41
N TYR A 192 7.99 -7.09 -7.66
CA TYR A 192 9.14 -7.93 -7.35
C TYR A 192 10.29 -7.08 -6.81
N TRP A 193 11.13 -7.67 -5.97
CA TRP A 193 12.42 -7.12 -5.61
C TRP A 193 13.53 -8.04 -6.11
N PHE A 194 14.44 -7.49 -6.90
CA PHE A 194 15.68 -8.15 -7.32
C PHE A 194 16.85 -7.53 -6.56
N ASN A 195 17.70 -8.37 -5.94
CA ASN A 195 18.88 -7.88 -5.24
C ASN A 195 19.92 -7.27 -6.20
N ALA A 196 21.06 -6.80 -5.66
CA ALA A 196 22.11 -6.18 -6.47
C ALA A 196 22.72 -7.14 -7.52
N ASN A 197 22.60 -8.46 -7.34
CA ASN A 197 23.03 -9.47 -8.30
C ASN A 197 21.95 -9.79 -9.35
N GLY A 198 20.77 -9.17 -9.25
CA GLY A 198 19.59 -9.43 -10.08
C GLY A 198 18.84 -10.69 -9.70
N GLU A 199 19.06 -11.26 -8.51
CA GLU A 199 18.35 -12.42 -8.01
C GLU A 199 17.02 -12.00 -7.40
N LEU A 200 15.92 -12.67 -7.78
CA LEU A 200 14.61 -12.44 -7.13
C LEU A 200 14.75 -12.72 -5.63
N SER A 201 14.40 -11.73 -4.83
CA SER A 201 14.56 -11.73 -3.37
C SER A 201 13.36 -11.08 -2.69
N SER A 202 12.17 -11.40 -3.16
CA SER A 202 10.90 -11.00 -2.52
C SER A 202 9.91 -12.14 -2.52
N LYS A 203 8.99 -12.09 -1.55
CA LYS A 203 7.77 -12.91 -1.53
C LYS A 203 6.66 -12.14 -2.24
N ALA A 204 5.81 -12.86 -2.97
CA ALA A 204 4.57 -12.31 -3.53
C ALA A 204 3.46 -12.34 -2.48
N GLY A 205 2.68 -11.28 -2.39
CA GLY A 205 1.61 -11.18 -1.41
C GLY A 205 0.43 -10.32 -1.84
N ILE A 206 -0.56 -10.33 -0.97
CA ILE A 206 -1.80 -9.55 -1.09
C ILE A 206 -2.13 -8.88 0.24
N ASP A 207 -2.99 -7.87 0.20
CA ASP A 207 -3.69 -7.44 1.41
C ASP A 207 -5.21 -7.48 1.19
N VAL A 208 -5.93 -7.87 2.24
CA VAL A 208 -7.36 -8.17 2.15
C VAL A 208 -8.12 -7.75 3.39
N SER A 209 -9.40 -7.48 3.18
CA SER A 209 -10.39 -7.20 4.22
C SER A 209 -11.72 -7.91 3.93
N GLN A 210 -12.75 -7.64 4.71
CA GLN A 210 -14.11 -8.12 4.45
C GLN A 210 -14.64 -7.74 3.06
N TRP A 211 -14.10 -6.66 2.46
CA TRP A 211 -14.55 -6.16 1.16
C TRP A 211 -14.13 -7.06 -0.02
N ASN A 212 -13.14 -7.93 0.16
CA ASN A 212 -12.77 -8.94 -0.82
C ASN A 212 -13.71 -10.16 -0.82
N GLY A 213 -14.71 -10.17 0.07
CA GLY A 213 -15.69 -11.22 0.15
C GLY A 213 -15.13 -12.56 0.68
N LYS A 214 -15.68 -13.68 0.22
CA LYS A 214 -15.19 -15.00 0.58
C LYS A 214 -14.01 -15.38 -0.31
N ILE A 215 -12.91 -15.80 0.31
CA ILE A 215 -11.66 -16.13 -0.36
C ILE A 215 -11.43 -17.65 -0.35
N ASP A 216 -11.05 -18.20 -1.49
CA ASP A 216 -10.56 -19.58 -1.63
C ASP A 216 -9.03 -19.59 -1.46
N TRP A 217 -8.59 -19.74 -0.22
CA TRP A 217 -7.18 -19.65 0.14
C TRP A 217 -6.30 -20.74 -0.47
N ALA A 218 -6.88 -21.89 -0.84
CA ALA A 218 -6.16 -22.94 -1.54
C ALA A 218 -5.78 -22.49 -2.96
N LYS A 219 -6.70 -21.81 -3.65
CA LYS A 219 -6.41 -21.22 -4.96
C LYS A 219 -5.44 -20.05 -4.86
N VAL A 220 -5.61 -19.17 -3.87
CA VAL A 220 -4.67 -18.07 -3.59
C VAL A 220 -3.25 -18.60 -3.41
N LYS A 221 -3.08 -19.70 -2.66
CA LYS A 221 -1.77 -20.34 -2.50
C LYS A 221 -1.24 -20.94 -3.79
N ALA A 222 -2.11 -21.59 -4.56
CA ALA A 222 -1.75 -22.18 -5.85
C ALA A 222 -1.34 -21.12 -6.89
N ASP A 223 -1.89 -19.89 -6.77
CA ASP A 223 -1.54 -18.71 -7.57
C ASP A 223 -0.20 -18.04 -7.13
N GLY A 224 0.57 -18.70 -6.28
CA GLY A 224 1.92 -18.27 -5.89
C GLY A 224 1.99 -17.27 -4.73
N ILE A 225 0.87 -16.95 -4.07
CA ILE A 225 0.87 -16.05 -2.92
C ILE A 225 1.55 -16.69 -1.70
N GLU A 226 2.54 -16.01 -1.15
CA GLU A 226 3.35 -16.48 -0.05
C GLU A 226 3.03 -15.78 1.28
N PHE A 227 2.51 -14.54 1.24
CA PHE A 227 2.07 -13.81 2.42
C PHE A 227 0.79 -13.04 2.17
N ALA A 228 0.05 -12.75 3.24
CA ALA A 228 -1.12 -11.89 3.21
C ALA A 228 -1.10 -10.95 4.42
N PHE A 229 -1.43 -9.68 4.19
CA PHE A 229 -1.82 -8.77 5.26
C PHE A 229 -3.33 -8.73 5.36
N ILE A 230 -3.88 -9.04 6.54
CA ILE A 230 -5.30 -9.22 6.76
C ILE A 230 -5.79 -8.16 7.74
N ARG A 231 -6.83 -7.42 7.37
CA ARG A 231 -7.39 -6.39 8.23
C ARG A 231 -8.00 -7.02 9.49
N ALA A 232 -7.50 -6.58 10.67
CA ALA A 232 -8.06 -7.02 11.94
C ALA A 232 -9.31 -6.21 12.32
N GLY A 233 -9.26 -4.92 12.09
CA GLY A 233 -10.35 -4.00 12.41
C GLY A 233 -10.08 -2.59 11.93
N VAL A 234 -10.97 -1.71 12.28
CA VAL A 234 -10.96 -0.30 11.89
C VAL A 234 -11.49 0.57 13.03
N ARG A 235 -11.00 1.80 13.13
CA ARG A 235 -11.68 2.84 13.89
C ARG A 235 -12.57 3.64 12.95
N GLY A 236 -13.86 3.76 13.27
CA GLY A 236 -14.83 4.53 12.49
C GLY A 236 -14.38 5.98 12.28
N CYS A 237 -14.48 6.45 11.04
CA CYS A 237 -13.92 7.73 10.63
C CYS A 237 -14.68 8.97 11.17
N VAL A 238 -15.89 8.80 11.70
CA VAL A 238 -16.68 9.88 12.32
C VAL A 238 -16.83 9.65 13.80
N THR A 239 -17.35 8.51 14.22
CA THR A 239 -17.64 8.20 15.64
C THR A 239 -16.41 7.83 16.45
N GLY A 240 -15.35 7.32 15.79
CA GLY A 240 -14.16 6.79 16.46
C GLY A 240 -14.38 5.44 17.15
N LYS A 241 -15.52 4.78 16.92
CA LYS A 241 -15.78 3.43 17.44
C LYS A 241 -14.87 2.42 16.78
N ILE A 242 -14.21 1.57 17.57
CA ILE A 242 -13.46 0.42 17.04
C ILE A 242 -14.43 -0.72 16.73
N VAL A 243 -14.27 -1.29 15.54
CA VAL A 243 -14.99 -2.51 15.12
C VAL A 243 -14.03 -3.49 14.47
N TYR A 244 -14.31 -4.80 14.61
CA TYR A 244 -13.50 -5.81 13.93
C TYR A 244 -13.96 -6.01 12.49
N ASP A 245 -13.05 -6.50 11.65
CA ASP A 245 -13.37 -6.97 10.30
C ASP A 245 -14.09 -8.31 10.37
N GLU A 246 -15.30 -8.40 9.82
CA GLU A 246 -16.17 -9.58 9.96
C GLU A 246 -15.55 -10.88 9.40
N ARG A 247 -14.56 -10.75 8.49
CA ARG A 247 -13.89 -11.90 7.90
C ARG A 247 -12.49 -12.14 8.45
N PHE A 248 -12.05 -11.32 9.42
CA PHE A 248 -10.69 -11.39 9.95
C PHE A 248 -10.27 -12.80 10.36
N VAL A 249 -11.03 -13.43 11.26
CA VAL A 249 -10.68 -14.75 11.81
C VAL A 249 -10.77 -15.84 10.72
N GLU A 250 -11.77 -15.76 9.83
CA GLU A 250 -11.91 -16.66 8.68
C GLU A 250 -10.70 -16.56 7.75
N ASN A 251 -10.30 -15.35 7.41
CA ASN A 251 -9.18 -15.10 6.52
C ASN A 251 -7.84 -15.53 7.13
N VAL A 252 -7.56 -15.21 8.40
CA VAL A 252 -6.32 -15.63 9.07
C VAL A 252 -6.22 -17.16 9.10
N LYS A 253 -7.29 -17.86 9.46
CA LYS A 253 -7.31 -19.33 9.48
C LYS A 253 -7.11 -19.90 8.08
N GLY A 254 -7.88 -19.43 7.10
CA GLY A 254 -7.79 -19.92 5.73
C GLY A 254 -6.40 -19.72 5.13
N ALA A 255 -5.78 -18.55 5.31
CA ALA A 255 -4.42 -18.27 4.84
C ALA A 255 -3.39 -19.18 5.51
N THR A 256 -3.41 -19.26 6.83
CA THR A 256 -2.39 -20.06 7.58
C THR A 256 -2.54 -21.56 7.40
N GLU A 257 -3.75 -22.09 7.25
CA GLU A 257 -4.03 -23.49 6.93
C GLU A 257 -3.49 -23.89 5.54
N ASN A 258 -3.37 -22.93 4.63
CA ASN A 258 -2.77 -23.13 3.30
C ASN A 258 -1.28 -22.73 3.22
N GLY A 259 -0.62 -22.50 4.35
CA GLY A 259 0.82 -22.21 4.40
C GLY A 259 1.19 -20.82 3.84
N ILE A 260 0.28 -19.85 3.95
CA ILE A 260 0.52 -18.43 3.64
C ILE A 260 0.92 -17.73 4.94
N GLU A 261 2.02 -16.98 4.92
CA GLU A 261 2.45 -16.17 6.07
C GLU A 261 1.49 -15.02 6.30
N VAL A 262 1.05 -14.81 7.54
CA VAL A 262 0.05 -13.78 7.86
C VAL A 262 0.65 -12.69 8.73
N GLY A 263 0.57 -11.43 8.25
CA GLY A 263 0.58 -10.23 9.05
C GLY A 263 -0.83 -9.66 9.16
N VAL A 264 -1.01 -8.69 10.06
CA VAL A 264 -2.33 -8.07 10.25
C VAL A 264 -2.22 -6.56 10.23
N TYR A 265 -3.27 -5.88 9.74
CA TYR A 265 -3.34 -4.44 9.79
C TYR A 265 -4.60 -3.93 10.47
N PHE A 266 -4.48 -2.76 11.06
CA PHE A 266 -5.58 -2.00 11.65
C PHE A 266 -5.70 -0.67 10.93
N PHE A 267 -6.86 -0.38 10.35
CA PHE A 267 -7.11 0.89 9.69
C PHE A 267 -7.37 1.98 10.73
N SER A 268 -6.38 2.85 10.91
CA SER A 268 -6.38 3.84 11.98
C SER A 268 -7.13 5.11 11.62
N GLN A 269 -7.95 5.57 12.55
CA GLN A 269 -8.50 6.91 12.59
C GLN A 269 -8.27 7.54 13.97
N ALA A 270 -7.21 7.12 14.66
CA ALA A 270 -6.79 7.68 15.95
C ALA A 270 -6.46 9.18 15.84
N THR A 271 -6.92 9.96 16.79
CA THR A 271 -6.68 11.41 16.87
C THR A 271 -5.77 11.81 18.02
N THR A 272 -5.42 10.85 18.86
CA THR A 272 -4.50 11.03 20.00
C THR A 272 -3.54 9.84 20.11
N ALA A 273 -2.40 10.04 20.78
CA ALA A 273 -1.45 8.96 21.06
C ALA A 273 -2.10 7.81 21.86
N GLU A 274 -3.02 8.13 22.79
CA GLU A 274 -3.73 7.12 23.58
C GLU A 274 -4.65 6.28 22.70
N GLU A 275 -5.38 6.89 21.75
CA GLU A 275 -6.18 6.15 20.78
C GLU A 275 -5.29 5.25 19.88
N GLY A 276 -4.11 5.73 19.46
CA GLY A 276 -3.17 4.90 18.70
C GLY A 276 -2.67 3.69 19.48
N LYS A 277 -2.36 3.87 20.77
CA LYS A 277 -2.03 2.78 21.69
C LYS A 277 -3.19 1.80 21.85
N GLN A 278 -4.40 2.30 22.03
CA GLN A 278 -5.63 1.51 22.16
C GLN A 278 -5.90 0.64 20.92
N GLU A 279 -5.69 1.18 19.72
CA GLU A 279 -5.79 0.43 18.46
C GLU A 279 -4.80 -0.74 18.42
N ALA A 280 -3.56 -0.51 18.89
CA ALA A 280 -2.55 -1.56 18.98
C ALA A 280 -2.93 -2.65 19.99
N GLU A 281 -3.34 -2.28 21.20
CA GLU A 281 -3.76 -3.22 22.25
C GLU A 281 -4.97 -4.03 21.82
N TRP A 282 -5.92 -3.39 21.15
CA TRP A 282 -7.07 -4.05 20.56
C TRP A 282 -6.67 -5.08 19.49
N THR A 283 -5.75 -4.70 18.58
CA THR A 283 -5.26 -5.58 17.51
C THR A 283 -4.49 -6.76 18.08
N LEU A 284 -3.65 -6.53 19.09
CA LEU A 284 -2.90 -7.59 19.78
C LEU A 284 -3.83 -8.59 20.46
N ASN A 285 -4.92 -8.13 21.08
CA ASN A 285 -5.95 -9.01 21.61
C ASN A 285 -6.67 -9.78 20.50
N ALA A 286 -6.97 -9.14 19.36
CA ALA A 286 -7.68 -9.79 18.25
C ALA A 286 -6.90 -10.97 17.66
N ILE A 287 -5.57 -10.90 17.65
CA ILE A 287 -4.71 -11.97 17.13
C ILE A 287 -4.38 -13.05 18.16
N GLU A 288 -4.80 -12.93 19.41
CA GLU A 288 -4.50 -13.92 20.44
C GLU A 288 -5.06 -15.29 20.08
N GLY A 289 -4.19 -16.30 20.09
CA GLY A 289 -4.53 -17.69 19.72
C GLY A 289 -4.69 -17.93 18.21
N LEU A 290 -4.39 -16.93 17.36
CA LEU A 290 -4.29 -17.08 15.91
C LEU A 290 -2.81 -17.22 15.47
N ASN A 291 -2.57 -17.95 14.38
CA ASN A 291 -1.23 -18.14 13.84
C ASN A 291 -0.79 -16.94 12.99
N VAL A 292 -0.58 -15.78 13.64
CA VAL A 292 -0.07 -14.55 13.00
C VAL A 292 1.43 -14.48 13.28
N THR A 293 2.27 -14.70 12.25
CA THR A 293 3.73 -14.70 12.35
C THR A 293 4.37 -13.42 11.81
N GLY A 294 3.68 -12.73 10.93
CA GLY A 294 4.09 -11.47 10.34
C GLY A 294 3.91 -10.25 11.27
N PRO A 295 4.12 -9.04 10.73
CA PRO A 295 4.01 -7.80 11.48
C PRO A 295 2.57 -7.46 11.87
N VAL A 296 2.46 -6.57 12.88
CA VAL A 296 1.23 -5.86 13.23
C VAL A 296 1.36 -4.44 12.70
N VAL A 297 0.50 -4.08 11.77
CA VAL A 297 0.62 -2.89 10.95
C VAL A 297 -0.41 -1.84 11.36
N ILE A 298 0.03 -0.60 11.57
CA ILE A 298 -0.88 0.55 11.55
C ILE A 298 -1.01 1.04 10.12
N ASP A 299 -2.24 1.11 9.64
CA ASP A 299 -2.59 1.67 8.36
C ASP A 299 -3.03 3.13 8.57
N SER A 300 -2.20 4.06 8.06
CA SER A 300 -2.39 5.50 8.19
C SER A 300 -2.45 6.15 6.82
N GLU A 301 -3.65 6.54 6.41
CA GLU A 301 -3.88 7.09 5.08
C GLU A 301 -5.01 8.14 5.06
N TYR A 302 -5.14 8.81 3.92
CA TYR A 302 -6.24 9.74 3.68
C TYR A 302 -7.54 8.97 3.46
N VAL A 303 -8.62 9.43 4.09
CA VAL A 303 -9.96 8.88 3.87
C VAL A 303 -10.77 9.85 3.00
N GLY A 304 -11.25 9.35 1.87
CA GLY A 304 -12.11 10.12 0.96
C GLY A 304 -13.43 10.53 1.61
N TRP A 305 -13.94 11.71 1.26
CA TRP A 305 -15.22 12.20 1.71
C TRP A 305 -15.77 13.24 0.71
N ASN A 306 -17.09 13.38 0.66
CA ASN A 306 -17.77 14.29 -0.24
C ASN A 306 -18.66 15.26 0.55
N PRO A 307 -18.22 16.50 0.79
CA PRO A 307 -19.02 17.48 1.53
C PRO A 307 -20.31 17.88 0.80
N ASP A 308 -20.32 17.82 -0.54
CA ASP A 308 -21.51 18.14 -1.34
C ASP A 308 -22.60 17.05 -1.22
N ALA A 309 -22.21 15.83 -0.85
CA ALA A 309 -23.12 14.73 -0.50
C ALA A 309 -23.54 14.75 0.98
N GLY A 310 -23.04 15.70 1.76
CA GLY A 310 -23.31 15.81 3.19
C GLY A 310 -22.44 14.91 4.10
N ASP A 311 -21.35 14.38 3.55
CA ASP A 311 -20.42 13.58 4.35
C ASP A 311 -19.75 14.43 5.44
N THR A 312 -19.56 13.83 6.61
CA THR A 312 -18.71 14.41 7.64
C THR A 312 -17.25 14.12 7.33
N GLU A 313 -16.40 15.13 7.43
CA GLU A 313 -14.96 14.97 7.22
C GLU A 313 -14.36 13.99 8.24
N PRO A 314 -13.63 12.97 7.77
CA PRO A 314 -12.99 11.98 8.63
C PRO A 314 -12.07 12.59 9.67
N ARG A 315 -12.13 12.05 10.88
CA ARG A 315 -11.40 12.57 12.04
C ARG A 315 -9.88 12.54 11.85
N GLY A 316 -9.37 11.50 11.21
CA GLY A 316 -7.96 11.32 10.91
C GLY A 316 -7.40 12.32 9.90
N ASN A 317 -8.24 12.86 8.98
CA ASN A 317 -7.80 13.81 7.97
C ASN A 317 -7.38 15.16 8.55
N LYS A 318 -7.97 15.54 9.70
CA LYS A 318 -7.80 16.87 10.33
C LYS A 318 -6.51 17.03 11.13
N LEU A 319 -5.75 15.95 11.30
CA LEU A 319 -4.59 15.97 12.18
C LEU A 319 -3.41 16.76 11.60
N SER A 320 -2.70 17.43 12.48
CA SER A 320 -1.36 17.93 12.15
C SER A 320 -0.38 16.76 11.94
N THR A 321 0.68 16.97 11.17
CA THR A 321 1.76 16.00 11.00
C THR A 321 2.33 15.54 12.36
N ALA A 322 2.48 16.44 13.32
CA ALA A 322 2.98 16.11 14.65
C ALA A 322 2.04 15.14 15.38
N THR A 323 0.76 15.47 15.49
CA THR A 323 -0.23 14.64 16.17
C THR A 323 -0.38 13.29 15.50
N ARG A 324 -0.50 13.26 14.16
CA ARG A 324 -0.57 12.00 13.39
C ARG A 324 0.65 11.12 13.62
N THR A 325 1.85 11.71 13.64
CA THR A 325 3.06 10.96 13.94
C THR A 325 3.06 10.39 15.35
N GLU A 326 2.55 11.14 16.33
CA GLU A 326 2.43 10.68 17.72
C GLU A 326 1.46 9.49 17.85
N THR A 327 0.34 9.47 17.13
CA THR A 327 -0.57 8.31 17.10
C THR A 327 0.12 7.07 16.54
N VAL A 328 0.83 7.21 15.41
CA VAL A 328 1.57 6.12 14.76
C VAL A 328 2.69 5.58 15.66
N VAL A 329 3.45 6.47 16.30
CA VAL A 329 4.52 6.08 17.24
C VAL A 329 3.96 5.35 18.45
N ALA A 330 2.83 5.81 18.99
CA ALA A 330 2.18 5.17 20.15
C ALA A 330 1.72 3.74 19.81
N PHE A 331 1.08 3.56 18.66
CA PHE A 331 0.72 2.23 18.16
C PHE A 331 1.94 1.31 18.04
N CYS A 332 2.97 1.76 17.35
CA CYS A 332 4.18 0.98 17.11
C CYS A 332 4.90 0.61 18.42
N ASN A 333 4.96 1.51 19.39
CA ASN A 333 5.55 1.25 20.70
C ASN A 333 4.75 0.23 21.50
N ALA A 334 3.42 0.29 21.46
CA ALA A 334 2.56 -0.70 22.11
C ALA A 334 2.75 -2.09 21.50
N VAL A 335 2.79 -2.22 20.17
CA VAL A 335 3.09 -3.47 19.47
C VAL A 335 4.47 -4.01 19.88
N LYS A 336 5.49 -3.16 19.86
CA LYS A 336 6.87 -3.54 20.23
C LYS A 336 6.99 -3.98 21.68
N SER A 337 6.27 -3.35 22.61
CA SER A 337 6.29 -3.70 24.05
C SER A 337 5.80 -5.11 24.32
N GLN A 338 4.98 -5.67 23.45
CA GLN A 338 4.48 -7.05 23.50
C GLN A 338 5.34 -8.03 22.67
N GLY A 339 6.55 -7.62 22.29
CA GLY A 339 7.50 -8.48 21.55
C GLY A 339 7.09 -8.74 20.10
N ARG A 340 6.10 -7.99 19.55
CA ARG A 340 5.66 -8.12 18.16
C ARG A 340 6.38 -7.08 17.29
N LYS A 341 6.41 -7.34 15.99
CA LYS A 341 7.06 -6.48 15.01
C LYS A 341 6.06 -5.43 14.50
N PRO A 342 6.24 -4.14 14.80
CA PRO A 342 5.39 -3.11 14.22
C PRO A 342 5.80 -2.79 12.78
N MET A 343 4.83 -2.39 11.97
CA MET A 343 5.04 -1.85 10.62
C MET A 343 4.04 -0.71 10.38
N ILE A 344 4.40 0.21 9.49
CA ILE A 344 3.53 1.34 9.10
C ILE A 344 3.20 1.19 7.62
N TYR A 345 1.90 1.19 7.29
CA TYR A 345 1.43 1.35 5.92
C TYR A 345 1.03 2.80 5.69
N ALA A 346 1.46 3.33 4.55
CA ALA A 346 1.00 4.58 3.99
C ALA A 346 1.40 4.71 2.52
N SER A 347 0.75 5.61 1.79
CA SER A 347 1.23 6.00 0.47
C SER A 347 2.55 6.78 0.58
N GLN A 348 3.34 6.81 -0.49
CA GLN A 348 4.58 7.60 -0.52
C GLN A 348 4.32 9.07 -0.18
N SER A 349 3.29 9.66 -0.78
CA SER A 349 2.91 11.05 -0.51
C SER A 349 2.51 11.28 0.95
N TRP A 350 1.84 10.31 1.58
CA TRP A 350 1.45 10.40 2.98
C TRP A 350 2.66 10.35 3.91
N PHE A 351 3.60 9.43 3.66
CA PHE A 351 4.87 9.39 4.38
C PHE A 351 5.64 10.72 4.30
N GLU A 352 5.71 11.32 3.11
CA GLU A 352 6.51 12.52 2.87
C GLU A 352 5.87 13.81 3.41
N ASN A 353 4.53 13.89 3.43
CA ASN A 353 3.83 15.13 3.71
C ASN A 353 3.01 15.12 5.01
N GLN A 354 2.68 13.95 5.53
CA GLN A 354 1.75 13.80 6.65
C GLN A 354 2.37 13.15 7.88
N LEU A 355 3.61 12.67 7.78
CA LEU A 355 4.32 12.01 8.86
C LEU A 355 5.72 12.60 9.04
N ASP A 356 6.19 12.73 10.28
CA ASP A 356 7.56 13.09 10.60
C ASP A 356 8.44 11.84 10.57
N LEU A 357 9.08 11.59 9.42
CA LEU A 357 9.93 10.42 9.19
C LEU A 357 11.10 10.30 10.18
N SER A 358 11.55 11.39 10.78
CA SER A 358 12.65 11.37 11.74
C SER A 358 12.28 10.63 13.02
N LYS A 359 11.00 10.62 13.40
CA LYS A 359 10.45 9.90 14.55
C LYS A 359 10.12 8.43 14.24
N LEU A 360 10.13 8.03 12.98
CA LEU A 360 9.76 6.68 12.50
C LEU A 360 10.97 5.83 12.12
N THR A 361 12.17 6.23 12.57
CA THR A 361 13.41 5.50 12.32
C THR A 361 13.39 4.13 12.99
N GLY A 362 13.83 3.09 12.26
CA GLY A 362 13.87 1.70 12.76
C GLY A 362 12.53 0.99 12.82
N ILE A 363 11.44 1.61 12.35
CA ILE A 363 10.16 0.96 12.13
C ILE A 363 10.06 0.59 10.64
N GLU A 364 9.69 -0.66 10.36
CA GLU A 364 9.49 -1.12 8.99
C GLU A 364 8.33 -0.39 8.32
N LYS A 365 8.45 -0.20 7.01
CA LYS A 365 7.44 0.50 6.22
C LYS A 365 6.91 -0.39 5.11
N TRP A 366 5.60 -0.39 4.97
CA TRP A 366 4.86 -0.92 3.84
C TRP A 366 4.40 0.27 3.00
N LEU A 367 5.00 0.43 1.85
CA LEU A 367 4.84 1.58 0.98
C LEU A 367 3.80 1.31 -0.10
N ALA A 368 2.75 2.12 -0.18
CA ALA A 368 1.86 2.14 -1.32
C ALA A 368 2.36 3.15 -2.36
N ARG A 369 2.63 2.64 -3.55
CA ARG A 369 2.92 3.44 -4.73
C ARG A 369 2.64 2.64 -6.00
N TRP A 370 1.67 3.04 -6.73
CA TRP A 370 1.24 2.38 -7.94
C TRP A 370 2.03 2.92 -9.15
N ALA A 371 3.07 2.20 -9.52
CA ALA A 371 4.02 2.60 -10.55
C ALA A 371 4.78 1.37 -11.09
N ALA A 372 5.45 1.52 -12.24
CA ALA A 372 6.30 0.46 -12.81
C ALA A 372 7.55 0.17 -11.97
N THR A 373 8.07 1.17 -11.29
CA THR A 373 9.22 1.07 -10.36
C THR A 373 9.01 2.04 -9.21
N VAL A 374 9.73 1.83 -8.12
CA VAL A 374 9.73 2.75 -6.99
C VAL A 374 11.15 3.15 -6.62
N SER A 375 11.35 4.46 -6.50
CA SER A 375 12.63 5.08 -6.10
C SER A 375 12.38 6.04 -4.93
N TRP A 376 12.06 5.48 -3.77
CA TRP A 376 11.96 6.26 -2.54
C TRP A 376 13.25 6.16 -1.74
N SER A 377 13.77 7.29 -1.26
CA SER A 377 15.07 7.35 -0.57
C SER A 377 15.04 6.76 0.85
N GLN A 378 13.86 6.60 1.43
CA GLN A 378 13.70 6.01 2.74
C GLN A 378 13.65 4.48 2.66
N PRO A 379 14.20 3.77 3.67
CA PRO A 379 14.11 2.31 3.70
C PRO A 379 12.66 1.84 3.90
N PHE A 380 12.25 0.86 3.10
CA PHE A 380 10.99 0.14 3.23
C PHE A 380 11.18 -1.32 2.85
N SER A 381 10.34 -2.19 3.36
CA SER A 381 10.45 -3.64 3.18
C SER A 381 9.33 -4.23 2.34
N VAL A 382 8.16 -3.60 2.29
CA VAL A 382 7.02 -4.06 1.49
C VAL A 382 6.58 -2.95 0.55
N TRP A 383 6.25 -3.34 -0.68
CA TRP A 383 5.69 -2.46 -1.70
C TRP A 383 4.33 -2.96 -2.18
N GLN A 384 3.28 -2.15 -1.97
CA GLN A 384 1.98 -2.31 -2.63
C GLN A 384 2.03 -1.56 -3.96
N SER A 385 1.92 -2.28 -5.07
CA SER A 385 2.18 -1.74 -6.40
C SER A 385 0.93 -1.49 -7.24
N CYS A 386 -0.20 -2.08 -6.89
CA CYS A 386 -1.49 -1.84 -7.53
C CYS A 386 -2.64 -2.25 -6.60
N SER A 387 -3.85 -1.75 -6.90
CA SER A 387 -5.10 -2.10 -6.22
C SER A 387 -6.11 -2.81 -7.15
N ASP A 388 -5.71 -3.07 -8.39
CA ASP A 388 -6.55 -3.70 -9.41
C ASP A 388 -6.04 -5.10 -9.83
N GLY A 389 -5.17 -5.69 -9.02
CA GLY A 389 -4.60 -7.00 -9.25
C GLY A 389 -5.67 -8.10 -9.31
N LYS A 390 -5.31 -9.23 -9.93
CA LYS A 390 -6.14 -10.45 -9.95
C LYS A 390 -5.37 -11.58 -9.31
N VAL A 391 -6.08 -12.38 -8.52
CA VAL A 391 -5.56 -13.58 -7.85
C VAL A 391 -6.63 -14.64 -7.87
N ASP A 392 -6.27 -15.84 -8.28
CA ASP A 392 -7.19 -16.97 -8.26
C ASP A 392 -7.69 -17.23 -6.83
N GLY A 393 -8.98 -17.42 -6.68
CA GLY A 393 -9.63 -17.60 -5.37
C GLY A 393 -10.21 -16.33 -4.77
N ILE A 394 -9.97 -15.15 -5.38
CA ILE A 394 -10.56 -13.88 -4.97
C ILE A 394 -11.45 -13.34 -6.08
N SER A 395 -12.69 -12.96 -5.72
CA SER A 395 -13.59 -12.34 -6.67
C SER A 395 -13.38 -10.83 -6.72
N GLY A 396 -13.07 -10.32 -7.89
CA GLY A 396 -12.84 -8.88 -8.08
C GLY A 396 -11.36 -8.50 -8.09
N ASN A 397 -11.07 -7.27 -7.68
CA ASN A 397 -9.72 -6.73 -7.56
C ASN A 397 -9.13 -7.04 -6.18
N VAL A 398 -7.82 -7.11 -6.12
CA VAL A 398 -7.08 -7.27 -4.88
C VAL A 398 -5.75 -6.53 -4.97
N ASP A 399 -5.32 -5.96 -3.86
CA ASP A 399 -4.04 -5.27 -3.73
C ASP A 399 -2.88 -6.26 -3.82
N ARG A 400 -1.89 -5.96 -4.69
CA ARG A 400 -0.71 -6.81 -4.89
C ARG A 400 0.51 -6.21 -4.22
N ASN A 401 1.23 -7.07 -3.52
CA ASN A 401 2.36 -6.69 -2.69
C ASN A 401 3.60 -7.53 -2.98
N ALA A 402 4.78 -6.94 -2.80
CA ALA A 402 6.03 -7.68 -2.70
C ALA A 402 6.72 -7.37 -1.37
N TRP A 403 7.17 -8.40 -0.67
CA TRP A 403 7.92 -8.26 0.57
C TRP A 403 9.37 -8.67 0.35
N LYS A 404 10.28 -7.69 0.47
CA LYS A 404 11.71 -7.90 0.31
C LYS A 404 12.25 -8.87 1.36
N ILE A 405 12.93 -9.92 0.90
CA ILE A 405 13.69 -10.83 1.75
C ILE A 405 15.03 -10.16 2.03
N VAL A 406 15.30 -9.87 3.31
CA VAL A 406 16.61 -9.39 3.75
C VAL A 406 17.42 -10.62 4.15
N SER A 407 18.43 -10.95 3.34
CA SER A 407 19.39 -12.01 3.61
C SER A 407 20.51 -11.52 4.52
#